data_225e60778790862d678a382d0ed9d38a
#
_entry.id   225e60778790862d678a382d0ed9d38a
#
_cell.length_a   1.000
_cell.length_b   1.000
_cell.length_c   1.000
_cell.angle_alpha   90.00
_cell.angle_beta   90.00
_cell.angle_gamma   90.00
#
_symmetry.space_group_name_H-M   'P 1'
#
loop_
_entity.id
_entity.type
_entity.pdbx_description
1 polymer ?
#
loop_
_entity_poly.entity_id
_entity_poly.type
_entity_poly.pdbx_seq_one_letter_code
_entity_poly.pdbx_strand_id
1 'polypeptide(L)'
;MLLDRFLPDPDVSKRHSIVIPAPRERVFDALLRYDFERSLVGRGLMGLRGYGGRVRRAAGRPAGSLPERLVRFGFTLLGETPGEEIVFGLVGRFWRLDGGLRGVSAAEFESFSEPGFAKAAWNLYVGSGLHLPHGGPGLHLPHCELSTETRVVCFGEPARRKFLLYWRLIEPFSGWIRRSLLSGVRRSALTSSACT
;
A
#
# COMPACT_ATOMS: atom_id res chain seq x y z
N MET A 1 10.37 11.06 -2.43
CA MET A 1 9.85 9.69 -2.25
C MET A 1 9.94 8.95 -3.59
N LEU A 2 10.13 7.64 -3.58
CA LEU A 2 10.12 6.84 -4.83
C LEU A 2 8.78 6.97 -5.58
N LEU A 3 7.68 7.12 -4.86
CA LEU A 3 6.36 7.30 -5.46
C LEU A 3 6.27 8.53 -6.38
N ASP A 4 7.02 9.59 -6.07
CA ASP A 4 7.06 10.82 -6.91
C ASP A 4 7.69 10.57 -8.29
N ARG A 5 8.62 9.60 -8.38
CA ARG A 5 9.21 9.20 -9.65
C ARG A 5 8.20 8.54 -10.58
N PHE A 6 7.30 7.70 -10.03
CA PHE A 6 6.38 6.91 -10.85
C PHE A 6 5.11 7.67 -11.22
N LEU A 7 4.56 8.49 -10.31
CA LEU A 7 3.35 9.29 -10.54
C LEU A 7 3.50 10.67 -9.87
N PRO A 8 4.23 11.63 -10.51
CA PRO A 8 4.41 12.98 -9.96
C PRO A 8 3.10 13.76 -9.95
N ASP A 9 2.30 13.69 -11.02
CA ASP A 9 1.08 14.49 -11.25
C ASP A 9 -0.16 13.58 -11.30
N PRO A 10 -0.70 13.13 -10.17
CA PRO A 10 -1.86 12.24 -10.16
C PRO A 10 -3.18 12.99 -10.29
N ASP A 11 -4.17 12.38 -10.97
CA ASP A 11 -5.57 12.83 -10.94
C ASP A 11 -6.20 12.68 -9.55
N VAL A 12 -5.76 11.67 -8.80
CA VAL A 12 -6.19 11.39 -7.44
C VAL A 12 -5.00 10.96 -6.59
N SER A 13 -4.90 11.57 -5.40
CA SER A 13 -3.96 11.16 -4.36
C SER A 13 -4.66 11.02 -3.02
N LYS A 14 -4.28 10.02 -2.24
CA LYS A 14 -4.75 9.82 -0.87
C LYS A 14 -3.66 9.22 0.00
N ARG A 15 -3.28 9.94 1.05
CA ARG A 15 -2.29 9.52 2.04
C ARG A 15 -2.94 9.24 3.39
N HIS A 16 -2.43 8.23 4.08
CA HIS A 16 -2.72 7.93 5.48
C HIS A 16 -1.40 7.69 6.22
N SER A 17 -1.29 8.19 7.45
CA SER A 17 -0.11 7.98 8.27
C SER A 17 -0.44 7.77 9.74
N ILE A 18 0.48 7.15 10.47
CA ILE A 18 0.46 7.02 11.92
C ILE A 18 1.88 7.17 12.46
N VAL A 19 1.99 7.70 13.67
CA VAL A 19 3.27 7.73 14.41
C VAL A 19 3.36 6.48 15.28
N ILE A 20 4.53 5.84 15.25
CA ILE A 20 4.84 4.62 16.01
C ILE A 20 6.03 4.90 16.93
N PRO A 21 5.91 4.70 18.28
CA PRO A 21 7.01 4.86 19.21
C PRO A 21 7.93 3.62 19.17
N ALA A 22 8.65 3.47 18.07
CA ALA A 22 9.62 2.41 17.83
C ALA A 22 10.67 2.87 16.81
N PRO A 23 11.87 2.26 16.82
CA PRO A 23 12.87 2.50 15.80
C PRO A 23 12.37 2.13 14.40
N ARG A 24 12.83 2.87 13.39
CA ARG A 24 12.48 2.70 11.97
C ARG A 24 12.67 1.26 11.49
N GLU A 25 13.82 0.66 11.84
CA GLU A 25 14.19 -0.68 11.44
C GLU A 25 13.18 -1.72 11.94
N ARG A 26 12.74 -1.56 13.20
CA ARG A 26 11.72 -2.44 13.81
C ARG A 26 10.38 -2.32 13.12
N VAL A 27 9.99 -1.09 12.77
CA VAL A 27 8.71 -0.85 12.08
C VAL A 27 8.76 -1.40 10.67
N PHE A 28 9.88 -1.24 9.96
CA PHE A 28 10.06 -1.78 8.62
C PHE A 28 10.07 -3.32 8.63
N ASP A 29 10.76 -3.94 9.58
CA ASP A 29 10.73 -5.39 9.80
C ASP A 29 9.33 -5.92 10.10
N ALA A 30 8.58 -5.22 10.97
CA ALA A 30 7.20 -5.58 11.26
C ALA A 30 6.31 -5.45 10.03
N LEU A 31 6.55 -4.44 9.18
CA LEU A 31 5.86 -4.25 7.90
C LEU A 31 6.10 -5.41 6.95
N LEU A 32 7.36 -5.84 6.77
CA LEU A 32 7.71 -6.95 5.87
C LEU A 32 7.07 -8.28 6.31
N ARG A 33 6.96 -8.49 7.62
CA ARG A 33 6.36 -9.72 8.21
C ARG A 33 4.85 -9.65 8.36
N TYR A 34 4.24 -8.48 8.14
CA TYR A 34 2.81 -8.29 8.39
C TYR A 34 1.96 -9.17 7.48
N ASP A 35 1.10 -9.98 8.09
CA ASP A 35 0.18 -10.88 7.39
C ASP A 35 -1.15 -10.17 7.11
N PHE A 36 -1.21 -9.47 5.99
CA PHE A 36 -2.40 -8.76 5.54
C PHE A 36 -3.58 -9.74 5.24
N GLU A 37 -3.28 -10.96 4.85
CA GLU A 37 -4.30 -11.96 4.47
C GLU A 37 -5.08 -12.49 5.68
N ARG A 38 -4.45 -12.50 6.86
CA ARG A 38 -5.15 -12.84 8.12
C ARG A 38 -6.11 -11.74 8.58
N SER A 39 -5.94 -10.53 8.09
CA SER A 39 -6.87 -9.44 8.36
C SER A 39 -8.20 -9.73 7.63
N LEU A 40 -9.32 -9.69 8.38
CA LEU A 40 -10.67 -9.78 7.80
C LEU A 40 -10.88 -8.73 6.70
N VAL A 41 -10.22 -7.60 6.83
CA VAL A 41 -10.20 -6.48 5.91
C VAL A 41 -9.50 -6.85 4.60
N GLY A 42 -8.32 -7.47 4.68
CA GLY A 42 -7.59 -7.94 3.51
C GLY A 42 -8.40 -8.98 2.72
N ARG A 43 -9.02 -9.93 3.44
CA ARG A 43 -9.88 -10.96 2.84
C ARG A 43 -11.12 -10.37 2.16
N GLY A 44 -11.79 -9.42 2.81
CA GLY A 44 -12.98 -8.76 2.26
C GLY A 44 -12.65 -7.95 1.01
N LEU A 45 -11.54 -7.21 1.00
CA LEU A 45 -11.10 -6.44 -0.16
C LEU A 45 -10.76 -7.31 -1.36
N MET A 46 -10.01 -8.38 -1.13
CA MET A 46 -9.64 -9.34 -2.18
C MET A 46 -10.88 -10.02 -2.76
N GLY A 47 -11.91 -10.31 -1.93
CA GLY A 47 -13.20 -10.83 -2.36
C GLY A 47 -13.98 -9.83 -3.22
N LEU A 48 -14.09 -8.58 -2.77
CA LEU A 48 -14.87 -7.53 -3.43
C LEU A 48 -14.29 -7.11 -4.80
N ARG A 49 -12.97 -7.22 -5.00
CA ARG A 49 -12.29 -6.89 -6.25
C ARG A 49 -12.17 -8.05 -7.25
N GLY A 50 -12.92 -9.13 -7.06
CA GLY A 50 -12.85 -10.30 -7.95
C GLY A 50 -11.59 -11.16 -7.77
N TYR A 51 -10.71 -10.83 -6.81
CA TYR A 51 -9.53 -11.63 -6.47
C TYR A 51 -9.88 -12.89 -5.65
N GLY A 52 -11.16 -13.07 -5.26
CA GLY A 52 -11.60 -14.19 -4.42
C GLY A 52 -11.17 -15.56 -4.92
N GLY A 53 -11.12 -15.77 -6.23
CA GLY A 53 -10.62 -17.00 -6.84
C GLY A 53 -9.10 -17.17 -6.73
N ARG A 54 -8.33 -16.08 -6.74
CA ARG A 54 -6.86 -16.07 -6.57
C ARG A 54 -6.48 -16.25 -5.10
N VAL A 55 -7.21 -15.60 -4.19
CA VAL A 55 -7.03 -15.75 -2.73
C VAL A 55 -7.32 -17.19 -2.30
N ARG A 56 -8.36 -17.85 -2.83
CA ARG A 56 -8.66 -19.27 -2.54
C ARG A 56 -7.57 -20.24 -3.01
N ARG A 57 -6.88 -19.94 -4.13
CA ARG A 57 -5.75 -20.75 -4.61
C ARG A 57 -4.47 -20.50 -3.83
N ALA A 58 -4.31 -19.32 -3.25
CA ALA A 58 -3.15 -18.94 -2.42
C ALA A 58 -3.31 -19.30 -0.94
N ALA A 59 -4.42 -19.98 -0.55
CA ALA A 59 -4.75 -20.37 0.83
C ALA A 59 -3.85 -21.46 1.45
N GLY A 60 -2.71 -21.77 0.83
CA GLY A 60 -1.57 -22.38 1.49
C GLY A 60 -0.85 -21.36 2.36
N ARG A 61 -0.19 -21.82 3.44
CA ARG A 61 0.58 -21.00 4.39
C ARG A 61 1.40 -19.94 3.64
N PRO A 62 1.18 -18.63 3.86
CA PRO A 62 1.86 -17.59 3.10
C PRO A 62 3.35 -17.59 3.46
N ALA A 63 4.16 -18.26 2.64
CA ALA A 63 5.60 -18.15 2.72
C ALA A 63 6.04 -16.88 1.96
N GLY A 64 6.92 -16.10 2.55
CA GLY A 64 7.52 -14.92 1.93
C GLY A 64 7.15 -13.59 2.60
N SER A 65 7.91 -12.56 2.25
CA SER A 65 7.72 -11.18 2.68
C SER A 65 6.42 -10.56 2.14
N LEU A 66 5.97 -9.46 2.73
CA LEU A 66 4.79 -8.74 2.24
C LEU A 66 4.89 -8.36 0.75
N PRO A 67 6.04 -7.84 0.23
CA PRO A 67 6.19 -7.57 -1.20
C PRO A 67 5.99 -8.79 -2.09
N GLU A 68 6.60 -9.93 -1.75
CA GLU A 68 6.46 -11.15 -2.54
C GLU A 68 5.00 -11.64 -2.59
N ARG A 69 4.27 -11.50 -1.49
CA ARG A 69 2.85 -11.85 -1.45
C ARG A 69 2.01 -10.94 -2.32
N LEU A 70 2.26 -9.63 -2.29
CA LEU A 70 1.55 -8.65 -3.11
C LEU A 70 1.80 -8.88 -4.61
N VAL A 71 3.03 -9.20 -5.01
CA VAL A 71 3.34 -9.58 -6.39
C VAL A 71 2.55 -10.81 -6.82
N ARG A 72 2.43 -11.83 -5.97
CA ARG A 72 1.57 -13.01 -6.25
C ARG A 72 0.09 -12.65 -6.43
N PHE A 73 -0.39 -11.57 -5.80
CA PHE A 73 -1.74 -11.04 -6.01
C PHE A 73 -1.89 -10.19 -7.27
N GLY A 74 -0.83 -10.05 -8.07
CA GLY A 74 -0.86 -9.35 -9.35
C GLY A 74 -0.48 -7.88 -9.26
N PHE A 75 0.10 -7.43 -8.13
CA PHE A 75 0.76 -6.13 -8.07
C PHE A 75 2.14 -6.21 -8.74
N THR A 76 2.54 -5.13 -9.37
CA THR A 76 3.91 -4.98 -9.88
C THR A 76 4.74 -4.26 -8.82
N LEU A 77 5.85 -4.86 -8.40
CA LEU A 77 6.84 -4.14 -7.59
C LEU A 77 7.54 -3.13 -8.51
N LEU A 78 7.35 -1.84 -8.24
CA LEU A 78 7.94 -0.75 -9.03
C LEU A 78 9.32 -0.37 -8.53
N GLY A 79 9.55 -0.41 -7.23
CA GLY A 79 10.83 -0.09 -6.62
C GLY A 79 10.80 -0.24 -5.11
N GLU A 80 12.00 -0.32 -4.54
CA GLU A 80 12.22 -0.42 -3.10
C GLU A 80 13.46 0.37 -2.71
N THR A 81 13.34 1.14 -1.61
CA THR A 81 14.47 1.66 -0.85
C THR A 81 14.50 0.87 0.46
N PRO A 82 15.49 -0.02 0.67
CA PRO A 82 15.54 -0.87 1.86
C PRO A 82 15.45 -0.08 3.16
N GLY A 83 14.61 -0.51 4.08
CA GLY A 83 14.36 0.16 5.35
C GLY A 83 13.55 1.44 5.27
N GLU A 84 13.08 1.87 4.08
CA GLU A 84 12.41 3.15 3.91
C GLU A 84 11.10 3.08 3.14
N GLU A 85 11.12 2.65 1.89
CA GLU A 85 9.97 2.75 1.00
C GLU A 85 9.86 1.55 0.07
N ILE A 86 8.65 1.04 -0.11
CA ILE A 86 8.31 0.03 -1.10
C ILE A 86 7.16 0.56 -1.93
N VAL A 87 7.29 0.53 -3.26
CA VAL A 87 6.29 1.06 -4.20
C VAL A 87 5.75 -0.05 -5.09
N PHE A 88 4.43 -0.12 -5.19
CA PHE A 88 3.70 -1.08 -6.02
C PHE A 88 2.85 -0.36 -7.06
N GLY A 89 2.66 -1.01 -8.21
CA GLY A 89 1.85 -0.53 -9.29
C GLY A 89 0.77 -1.50 -9.72
N LEU A 90 -0.28 -0.94 -10.31
CA LEU A 90 -1.35 -1.65 -11.02
C LEU A 90 -1.78 -0.83 -12.24
N VAL A 91 -2.08 -1.52 -13.33
CA VAL A 91 -2.73 -0.93 -14.50
C VAL A 91 -4.06 -1.63 -14.72
N GLY A 92 -5.11 -0.87 -15.03
CA GLY A 92 -6.41 -1.49 -15.26
C GLY A 92 -7.54 -0.51 -15.51
N ARG A 93 -8.72 -1.08 -15.67
CA ARG A 93 -10.00 -0.36 -15.74
C ARG A 93 -10.74 -0.60 -14.42
N PHE A 94 -10.25 0.00 -13.34
CA PHE A 94 -10.65 -0.27 -11.95
C PHE A 94 -12.15 -0.14 -11.67
N TRP A 95 -12.89 0.58 -12.52
CA TRP A 95 -14.35 0.75 -12.45
C TRP A 95 -15.15 -0.43 -13.03
N ARG A 96 -14.47 -1.45 -13.58
CA ARG A 96 -15.12 -2.67 -14.08
C ARG A 96 -15.19 -3.72 -12.97
N LEU A 97 -16.26 -4.51 -12.97
CA LEU A 97 -16.45 -5.58 -11.98
C LEU A 97 -15.40 -6.70 -12.10
N ASP A 98 -14.92 -6.97 -13.31
CA ASP A 98 -13.83 -7.91 -13.59
C ASP A 98 -12.44 -7.33 -13.27
N GLY A 99 -12.40 -6.05 -12.81
CA GLY A 99 -11.19 -5.31 -12.49
C GLY A 99 -10.40 -4.85 -13.72
N GLY A 100 -10.60 -5.46 -14.89
CA GLY A 100 -9.92 -5.13 -16.15
C GLY A 100 -8.41 -4.95 -16.00
N LEU A 101 -7.78 -5.71 -15.08
CA LEU A 101 -6.38 -5.56 -14.74
C LEU A 101 -5.50 -6.08 -15.87
N ARG A 102 -4.45 -5.31 -16.14
CA ARG A 102 -3.40 -5.66 -17.10
C ARG A 102 -2.10 -5.87 -16.35
N GLY A 103 -1.51 -7.05 -16.49
CA GLY A 103 -0.17 -7.33 -15.97
C GLY A 103 0.85 -6.53 -16.79
N VAL A 104 1.70 -5.80 -16.10
CA VAL A 104 2.79 -5.00 -16.69
C VAL A 104 4.04 -5.18 -15.84
N SER A 105 5.21 -5.09 -16.46
CA SER A 105 6.49 -4.95 -15.76
C SER A 105 6.65 -3.53 -15.21
N ALA A 106 7.65 -3.30 -14.35
CA ALA A 106 7.94 -1.96 -13.84
C ALA A 106 8.28 -0.96 -14.96
N ALA A 107 9.05 -1.39 -15.96
CA ALA A 107 9.39 -0.55 -17.12
C ALA A 107 8.16 -0.21 -17.98
N GLU A 108 7.29 -1.20 -18.22
CA GLU A 108 6.03 -0.96 -18.94
C GLU A 108 5.08 -0.06 -18.14
N PHE A 109 5.08 -0.15 -16.80
CA PHE A 109 4.30 0.75 -15.97
C PHE A 109 4.73 2.20 -16.12
N GLU A 110 6.03 2.48 -16.13
CA GLU A 110 6.54 3.85 -16.31
C GLU A 110 6.05 4.47 -17.62
N SER A 111 6.17 3.76 -18.73
CA SER A 111 5.83 4.23 -20.09
C SER A 111 4.34 4.11 -20.42
N PHE A 112 3.53 3.43 -19.59
CA PHE A 112 2.13 3.16 -19.89
C PHE A 112 1.29 4.43 -19.98
N SER A 113 0.59 4.61 -21.12
CA SER A 113 -0.25 5.77 -21.41
C SER A 113 -1.48 5.44 -22.29
N GLU A 114 -1.88 4.17 -22.37
CA GLU A 114 -2.97 3.72 -23.25
C GLU A 114 -4.31 4.34 -22.86
N PRO A 115 -5.03 5.03 -23.81
CA PRO A 115 -6.34 5.61 -23.55
C PRO A 115 -7.36 4.58 -23.06
N GLY A 116 -8.24 5.00 -22.15
CA GLY A 116 -9.28 4.13 -21.62
C GLY A 116 -8.83 3.27 -20.42
N PHE A 117 -7.60 3.44 -19.95
CA PHE A 117 -7.06 2.80 -18.75
C PHE A 117 -6.73 3.82 -17.66
N ALA A 118 -6.44 3.32 -16.48
CA ALA A 118 -5.79 4.06 -15.41
C ALA A 118 -4.61 3.27 -14.85
N LYS A 119 -3.58 3.96 -14.40
CA LYS A 119 -2.49 3.37 -13.62
C LYS A 119 -2.53 3.91 -12.19
N ALA A 120 -2.36 3.02 -11.24
CA ALA A 120 -2.31 3.33 -9.82
C ALA A 120 -0.97 2.90 -9.25
N ALA A 121 -0.30 3.79 -8.53
CA ALA A 121 0.84 3.44 -7.70
C ALA A 121 0.50 3.70 -6.23
N TRP A 122 1.04 2.87 -5.35
CA TRP A 122 0.91 3.06 -3.92
C TRP A 122 2.18 2.59 -3.21
N ASN A 123 2.48 3.25 -2.10
CA ASN A 123 3.65 2.95 -1.33
C ASN A 123 3.34 2.53 0.10
N LEU A 124 4.37 1.98 0.73
CA LEU A 124 4.51 1.84 2.16
C LEU A 124 5.82 2.53 2.52
N TYR A 125 5.74 3.58 3.34
CA TYR A 125 6.87 4.43 3.67
C TYR A 125 7.06 4.50 5.19
N VAL A 126 8.29 4.29 5.65
CA VAL A 126 8.71 4.46 7.04
C VAL A 126 9.69 5.62 7.13
N GLY A 127 9.20 6.76 7.55
CA GLY A 127 9.99 7.98 7.72
C GLY A 127 10.77 7.99 9.03
N SER A 128 11.93 8.66 9.02
CA SER A 128 12.70 8.95 10.23
C SER A 128 11.89 9.85 11.17
N GLY A 129 12.00 9.60 12.47
CA GLY A 129 11.14 10.16 13.47
C GLY A 129 10.99 11.67 13.47
N LEU A 130 9.77 12.10 13.61
CA LEU A 130 9.45 13.42 14.12
C LEU A 130 10.00 13.52 15.55
N HIS A 131 10.90 14.45 15.78
CA HIS A 131 11.21 14.91 17.13
C HIS A 131 9.95 15.58 17.68
N LEU A 132 9.12 14.83 18.38
CA LEU A 132 8.00 15.43 19.12
C LEU A 132 8.58 16.06 20.37
N PRO A 133 8.36 17.38 20.61
CA PRO A 133 8.91 18.09 21.75
C PRO A 133 8.18 17.78 23.09
N HIS A 134 7.48 16.66 23.20
CA HIS A 134 6.70 16.31 24.38
C HIS A 134 7.27 15.09 25.10
N GLY A 135 8.45 15.26 25.67
CA GLY A 135 9.04 14.32 26.60
C GLY A 135 9.95 15.09 27.52
N GLY A 136 9.72 15.00 28.84
CA GLY A 136 10.62 15.58 29.85
C GLY A 136 12.05 15.06 29.67
N PRO A 137 13.05 15.67 30.33
CA PRO A 137 14.45 15.32 30.18
C PRO A 137 14.66 13.88 30.63
N GLY A 138 14.92 12.95 29.68
CA GLY A 138 15.39 11.61 30.00
C GLY A 138 14.92 10.44 29.15
N LEU A 139 13.85 10.54 28.35
CA LEU A 139 13.37 9.38 27.59
C LEU A 139 13.06 9.77 26.13
N HIS A 140 14.10 9.85 25.28
CA HIS A 140 13.94 9.96 23.85
C HIS A 140 13.66 8.58 23.25
N LEU A 141 12.42 8.11 23.34
CA LEU A 141 12.02 6.94 22.59
C LEU A 141 12.03 7.31 21.07
N PRO A 142 12.72 6.52 20.25
CA PRO A 142 12.68 6.76 18.80
C PRO A 142 11.26 6.60 18.28
N HIS A 143 10.78 7.62 17.60
CA HIS A 143 9.48 7.59 16.93
C HIS A 143 9.71 7.61 15.42
N CYS A 144 8.90 6.90 14.67
CA CYS A 144 8.88 7.00 13.22
C CYS A 144 7.46 7.18 12.69
N GLU A 145 7.33 7.73 11.50
CA GLU A 145 6.07 7.80 10.78
C GLU A 145 5.97 6.59 9.85
N LEU A 146 4.91 5.81 9.98
CA LEU A 146 4.51 4.82 8.98
C LEU A 146 3.37 5.41 8.16
N SER A 147 3.56 5.50 6.85
CA SER A 147 2.54 6.03 5.95
C SER A 147 2.34 5.17 4.71
N THR A 148 1.18 5.36 4.08
CA THR A 148 0.85 4.79 2.77
C THR A 148 0.12 5.83 1.96
N GLU A 149 0.53 6.02 0.73
CA GLU A 149 -0.10 6.92 -0.23
C GLU A 149 -0.46 6.14 -1.49
N THR A 150 -1.61 6.45 -2.06
CA THR A 150 -2.01 5.94 -3.38
C THR A 150 -2.21 7.10 -4.30
N ARG A 151 -1.65 6.98 -5.48
CA ARG A 151 -1.81 7.92 -6.60
C ARG A 151 -2.38 7.21 -7.80
N VAL A 152 -3.23 7.89 -8.55
CA VAL A 152 -3.84 7.34 -9.76
C VAL A 152 -3.80 8.38 -10.87
N VAL A 153 -3.43 7.95 -12.06
CA VAL A 153 -3.52 8.71 -13.31
C VAL A 153 -4.43 7.97 -14.28
N CYS A 154 -5.34 8.67 -14.91
CA CYS A 154 -6.29 8.15 -15.88
C CYS A 154 -5.95 8.64 -17.29
N PHE A 155 -5.99 7.75 -18.28
CA PHE A 155 -5.67 8.08 -19.66
C PHE A 155 -6.94 8.31 -20.47
N GLY A 156 -7.20 9.59 -20.77
CA GLY A 156 -8.37 10.09 -21.48
C GLY A 156 -9.55 10.42 -20.58
N GLU A 157 -10.29 11.47 -20.98
CA GLU A 157 -11.41 12.00 -20.20
C GLU A 157 -12.52 10.99 -19.88
N PRO A 158 -12.90 10.05 -20.78
CA PRO A 158 -13.89 9.03 -20.44
C PRO A 158 -13.43 8.07 -19.33
N ALA A 159 -12.14 7.73 -19.29
CA ALA A 159 -11.55 6.90 -18.24
C ALA A 159 -11.55 7.64 -16.91
N ARG A 160 -11.15 8.92 -16.93
CA ARG A 160 -11.11 9.80 -15.77
C ARG A 160 -12.47 9.95 -15.09
N ARG A 161 -13.51 10.25 -15.87
CA ARG A 161 -14.89 10.37 -15.35
C ARG A 161 -15.39 9.10 -14.69
N LYS A 162 -15.19 7.93 -15.35
CA LYS A 162 -15.58 6.62 -14.81
C LYS A 162 -14.80 6.30 -13.54
N PHE A 163 -13.49 6.58 -13.53
CA PHE A 163 -12.66 6.35 -12.37
C PHE A 163 -13.06 7.24 -11.19
N LEU A 164 -13.30 8.54 -11.40
CA LEU A 164 -13.69 9.45 -10.32
C LEU A 164 -15.02 9.05 -9.67
N LEU A 165 -16.01 8.60 -10.47
CA LEU A 165 -17.26 8.06 -9.94
C LEU A 165 -17.02 6.81 -9.09
N TYR A 166 -16.25 5.87 -9.60
CA TYR A 166 -15.83 4.66 -8.88
C TYR A 166 -15.06 5.01 -7.59
N TRP A 167 -14.13 5.97 -7.67
CA TRP A 167 -13.30 6.38 -6.55
C TRP A 167 -14.13 6.93 -5.39
N ARG A 168 -15.12 7.77 -5.65
CA ARG A 168 -16.03 8.30 -4.62
C ARG A 168 -16.73 7.19 -3.82
N LEU A 169 -17.04 6.08 -4.48
CA LEU A 169 -17.66 4.93 -3.83
C LEU A 169 -16.67 4.10 -3.02
N ILE A 170 -15.45 3.92 -3.54
CA ILE A 170 -14.45 2.99 -2.98
C ILE A 170 -13.53 3.66 -1.94
N GLU A 171 -13.35 4.98 -2.01
CA GLU A 171 -12.42 5.72 -1.15
C GLU A 171 -12.63 5.45 0.35
N PRO A 172 -13.84 5.48 0.92
CA PRO A 172 -14.05 5.24 2.34
C PRO A 172 -13.56 3.84 2.77
N PHE A 173 -13.86 2.82 1.97
CA PHE A 173 -13.42 1.44 2.21
C PHE A 173 -11.91 1.30 2.07
N SER A 174 -11.34 1.91 1.03
CA SER A 174 -9.90 1.94 0.80
C SER A 174 -9.15 2.61 1.96
N GLY A 175 -9.68 3.72 2.47
CA GLY A 175 -9.14 4.41 3.63
C GLY A 175 -9.20 3.57 4.91
N TRP A 176 -10.30 2.86 5.14
CA TRP A 176 -10.44 1.97 6.28
C TRP A 176 -9.40 0.83 6.23
N ILE A 177 -9.20 0.22 5.07
CA ILE A 177 -8.22 -0.85 4.85
C ILE A 177 -6.81 -0.37 5.17
N ARG A 178 -6.42 0.80 4.68
CA ARG A 178 -5.10 1.38 4.92
C ARG A 178 -4.89 1.66 6.39
N ARG A 179 -5.85 2.29 7.06
CA ARG A 179 -5.77 2.52 8.52
C ARG A 179 -5.65 1.22 9.29
N SER A 180 -6.35 0.16 8.88
CA SER A 180 -6.26 -1.16 9.49
C SER A 180 -4.88 -1.80 9.28
N LEU A 181 -4.29 -1.66 8.08
CA LEU A 181 -2.92 -2.10 7.78
C LEU A 181 -1.92 -1.38 8.70
N LEU A 182 -1.94 -0.05 8.71
CA LEU A 182 -1.03 0.76 9.52
C LEU A 182 -1.14 0.39 11.01
N SER A 183 -2.37 0.27 11.53
CA SER A 183 -2.64 -0.11 12.92
C SER A 183 -2.18 -1.55 13.23
N GLY A 184 -2.27 -2.45 12.26
CA GLY A 184 -1.79 -3.82 12.39
C GLY A 184 -0.27 -3.89 12.49
N VAL A 185 0.44 -3.17 11.62
CA VAL A 185 1.90 -3.06 11.67
C VAL A 185 2.36 -2.42 12.98
N ARG A 186 1.70 -1.34 13.42
CA ARG A 186 1.98 -0.72 14.73
C ARG A 186 1.91 -1.75 15.86
N ARG A 187 0.84 -2.53 15.95
CA ARG A 187 0.71 -3.57 16.98
C ARG A 187 1.85 -4.57 16.92
N SER A 188 2.18 -5.09 15.73
CA SER A 188 3.29 -6.03 15.53
C SER A 188 4.63 -5.44 15.97
N ALA A 189 4.93 -4.19 15.60
CA ALA A 189 6.17 -3.50 15.96
C ALA A 189 6.32 -3.29 17.47
N LEU A 190 5.21 -3.06 18.18
CA LEU A 190 5.22 -2.85 19.64
C LEU A 190 5.24 -4.17 20.43
N THR A 191 4.61 -5.22 19.92
CA THR A 191 4.54 -6.53 20.63
C THR A 191 5.87 -7.27 20.59
N SER A 192 6.68 -7.08 19.55
CA SER A 192 8.03 -7.69 19.46
C SER A 192 9.02 -7.18 20.52
N SER A 193 8.64 -6.22 21.35
CA SER A 193 9.47 -5.69 22.46
C SER A 193 9.33 -6.48 23.75
N ALA A 194 8.37 -7.42 23.87
CA ALA A 194 8.09 -8.13 25.12
C ALA A 194 8.83 -9.46 25.28
N CYS A 195 9.75 -9.81 24.36
CA CYS A 195 10.42 -11.11 24.33
C CYS A 195 11.97 -11.01 24.29
N THR A 196 12.53 -9.97 24.96
CA THR A 196 14.00 -9.87 25.16
C THR A 196 14.32 -9.63 26.63
#